data_32e751309fe2a34f8475cee0a50d636f
#
_entry.id   32e751309fe2a34f8475cee0a50d636f
#
_cell.length_a   1.000
_cell.length_b   1.000
_cell.length_c   1.000
_cell.angle_alpha   90.00
_cell.angle_beta   90.00
_cell.angle_gamma   90.00
#
_symmetry.space_group_name_H-M   'P 1'
#
loop_
_entity.id
_entity.type
_entity.pdbx_description
1 polymer ?
#
loop_
_entity_poly.entity_id
_entity_poly.type
_entity_poly.pdbx_seq_one_letter_code
_entity_poly.pdbx_strand_id
1 'polypeptide(L)'
;MKAMRAVLVVALMTLIVGPVAAKPLKVFVLAGQSNMEGPANIKTFDYLADDPATAPLLKQMVGADGKPAVCDHAYVSYLTGDPNYEVTGKMTAGYGSLWGIERGKLGDKIGPEFTFGITMSRALAEPFLIIKTAWGGKSLMEDFRPPSAGPRVFNDFTVARWKERGVDPVKEAERRNRELVGVYYRYMIDHIKKVVADIKRVVPDYDPQQGYELAGFVWLQGWNDYCDSWTYPGELGDKRYDEYGRLMALFIRDVRRDLAAPKMPFVIGVAGFEGVKTPGPAIVAFRRAQASPAALPEFAGNVAAVETGPFWADELAAIDRKHERVRQERWGLETKHKDYANADGAMT
;
A
#
# COMPACT_ATOMS: atom_id res chain seq x y z
N MET A 1 -20.01 52.33 -71.46
CA MET A 1 -19.62 50.97 -70.99
C MET A 1 -18.51 51.13 -69.95
N LYS A 2 -18.85 51.10 -68.69
CA LYS A 2 -17.91 51.20 -67.56
C LYS A 2 -17.71 49.80 -66.98
N ALA A 3 -16.50 49.26 -67.11
CA ALA A 3 -16.15 47.98 -66.52
C ALA A 3 -15.82 48.18 -65.06
N MET A 4 -16.57 47.47 -64.17
CA MET A 4 -16.40 47.45 -62.75
C MET A 4 -15.43 46.32 -62.44
N ARG A 5 -14.24 46.63 -61.90
CA ARG A 5 -13.25 45.66 -61.42
C ARG A 5 -13.61 45.30 -59.98
N ALA A 6 -14.01 44.04 -59.75
CA ALA A 6 -14.17 43.50 -58.48
C ALA A 6 -12.79 43.11 -57.89
N VAL A 7 -12.40 43.69 -56.78
CA VAL A 7 -11.22 43.30 -56.00
C VAL A 7 -11.65 42.26 -54.99
N LEU A 8 -11.17 41.04 -55.17
CA LEU A 8 -11.38 39.92 -54.21
C LEU A 8 -10.34 40.04 -53.06
N VAL A 9 -10.75 40.47 -51.91
CA VAL A 9 -9.90 40.46 -50.69
C VAL A 9 -10.00 39.07 -50.06
N VAL A 10 -8.98 38.23 -50.23
CA VAL A 10 -8.84 36.96 -49.49
C VAL A 10 -8.23 37.27 -48.11
N ALA A 11 -9.06 37.25 -47.06
CA ALA A 11 -8.62 37.34 -45.68
C ALA A 11 -8.03 35.97 -45.25
N LEU A 12 -6.71 35.90 -45.17
CA LEU A 12 -6.00 34.73 -44.63
C LEU A 12 -6.18 34.74 -43.09
N MET A 13 -7.14 33.97 -42.56
CA MET A 13 -7.24 33.70 -41.10
C MET A 13 -6.10 32.75 -40.72
N THR A 14 -5.00 33.27 -40.21
CA THR A 14 -4.01 32.49 -39.48
C THR A 14 -4.62 32.02 -38.15
N LEU A 15 -5.03 30.77 -38.09
CA LEU A 15 -5.33 30.09 -36.82
C LEU A 15 -4.03 30.09 -35.99
N ILE A 16 -3.96 30.98 -35.01
CA ILE A 16 -2.94 30.92 -33.96
C ILE A 16 -3.34 29.71 -33.05
N VAL A 17 -2.81 28.54 -33.41
CA VAL A 17 -2.82 27.39 -32.50
C VAL A 17 -1.86 27.75 -31.37
N GLY A 18 -2.39 28.32 -30.28
CA GLY A 18 -1.61 28.52 -29.05
C GLY A 18 -1.02 27.19 -28.60
N PRO A 19 0.14 27.18 -27.96
CA PRO A 19 0.71 25.94 -27.42
C PRO A 19 -0.33 25.27 -26.51
N VAL A 20 -0.73 24.05 -26.86
CA VAL A 20 -1.54 23.21 -25.97
C VAL A 20 -0.67 23.00 -24.72
N ALA A 21 -1.07 23.59 -23.59
CA ALA A 21 -0.36 23.39 -22.34
C ALA A 21 -0.27 21.90 -22.07
N ALA A 22 0.95 21.41 -21.88
CA ALA A 22 1.17 20.00 -21.54
C ALA A 22 0.43 19.66 -20.23
N LYS A 23 -0.28 18.53 -20.21
CA LYS A 23 -1.00 18.11 -18.98
C LYS A 23 0.00 17.81 -17.87
N PRO A 24 -0.31 18.15 -16.60
CA PRO A 24 0.54 17.80 -15.48
C PRO A 24 0.79 16.29 -15.39
N LEU A 25 2.02 15.89 -15.05
CA LEU A 25 2.34 14.49 -14.77
C LEU A 25 1.50 13.98 -13.63
N LYS A 26 0.76 12.89 -13.83
CA LYS A 26 0.00 12.25 -12.75
C LYS A 26 0.92 11.47 -11.85
N VAL A 27 0.83 11.74 -10.55
CA VAL A 27 1.59 11.04 -9.50
C VAL A 27 0.60 10.33 -8.59
N PHE A 28 0.75 9.01 -8.47
CA PHE A 28 -0.04 8.17 -7.57
C PHE A 28 0.83 7.68 -6.42
N VAL A 29 0.31 7.78 -5.20
CA VAL A 29 0.98 7.26 -4.01
C VAL A 29 0.34 5.94 -3.61
N LEU A 30 1.15 4.91 -3.42
CA LEU A 30 0.73 3.60 -2.91
C LEU A 30 1.46 3.36 -1.59
N ALA A 31 0.72 3.33 -0.47
CA ALA A 31 1.33 3.23 0.85
C ALA A 31 0.65 2.15 1.72
N GLY A 32 1.42 1.56 2.63
CA GLY A 32 0.91 0.54 3.54
C GLY A 32 1.96 -0.36 4.15
N GLN A 33 1.54 -1.57 4.53
CA GLN A 33 2.41 -2.59 5.11
C GLN A 33 2.68 -3.75 4.15
N SER A 34 2.93 -4.96 4.66
CA SER A 34 3.29 -6.15 3.85
C SER A 34 2.32 -6.42 2.69
N ASN A 35 1.02 -6.17 2.85
CA ASN A 35 0.05 -6.32 1.77
C ASN A 35 0.27 -5.29 0.64
N MET A 36 0.78 -4.10 0.96
CA MET A 36 1.22 -3.12 -0.04
C MET A 36 2.64 -3.42 -0.54
N GLU A 37 3.55 -3.96 0.30
CA GLU A 37 4.84 -4.45 -0.21
C GLU A 37 4.63 -5.48 -1.31
N GLY A 38 3.75 -6.46 -1.08
CA GLY A 38 3.43 -7.52 -2.01
C GLY A 38 4.36 -8.73 -1.90
N PRO A 39 3.95 -9.79 -1.18
CA PRO A 39 4.75 -10.99 -1.01
C PRO A 39 4.54 -12.04 -2.11
N ALA A 40 3.65 -11.80 -3.09
CA ALA A 40 3.33 -12.75 -4.12
C ALA A 40 4.52 -12.97 -5.07
N ASN A 41 5.00 -14.21 -5.18
CA ASN A 41 6.11 -14.55 -6.07
C ASN A 41 5.64 -14.57 -7.54
N ILE A 42 6.49 -14.12 -8.47
CA ILE A 42 6.20 -14.12 -9.92
C ILE A 42 5.86 -15.55 -10.42
N LYS A 43 6.40 -16.60 -9.81
CA LYS A 43 6.05 -18.00 -10.12
C LYS A 43 4.56 -18.32 -9.98
N THR A 44 3.78 -17.50 -9.25
CA THR A 44 2.32 -17.67 -9.20
C THR A 44 1.65 -17.45 -10.55
N PHE A 45 2.33 -16.80 -11.51
CA PHE A 45 1.83 -16.63 -12.87
C PHE A 45 1.60 -17.97 -13.57
N ASP A 46 2.42 -18.98 -13.28
CA ASP A 46 2.30 -20.32 -13.85
C ASP A 46 0.94 -20.97 -13.52
N TYR A 47 0.30 -20.56 -12.43
CA TYR A 47 -0.97 -21.12 -11.94
C TYR A 47 -2.18 -20.21 -12.22
N LEU A 48 -1.98 -18.95 -12.58
CA LEU A 48 -3.08 -18.02 -12.86
C LEU A 48 -3.88 -18.42 -14.12
N ALA A 49 -3.28 -19.21 -15.02
CA ALA A 49 -3.94 -19.72 -16.22
C ALA A 49 -4.90 -20.88 -15.93
N ASP A 50 -4.73 -21.58 -14.81
CA ASP A 50 -5.51 -22.76 -14.44
C ASP A 50 -6.94 -22.39 -14.00
N ASP A 51 -7.13 -21.17 -13.53
CA ASP A 51 -8.44 -20.65 -13.16
C ASP A 51 -9.00 -19.71 -14.25
N PRO A 52 -10.17 -20.04 -14.85
CA PRO A 52 -10.82 -19.20 -15.85
C PRO A 52 -11.07 -17.76 -15.39
N ALA A 53 -11.21 -17.51 -14.08
CA ALA A 53 -11.40 -16.16 -13.54
C ALA A 53 -10.12 -15.34 -13.57
N THR A 54 -8.94 -15.97 -13.39
CA THR A 54 -7.64 -15.30 -13.34
C THR A 54 -6.86 -15.35 -14.65
N ALA A 55 -7.14 -16.32 -15.54
CA ALA A 55 -6.48 -16.43 -16.85
C ALA A 55 -6.54 -15.15 -17.71
N PRO A 56 -7.64 -14.36 -17.76
CA PRO A 56 -7.65 -13.07 -18.44
C PRO A 56 -6.72 -12.02 -17.82
N LEU A 57 -6.48 -12.09 -16.51
CA LEU A 57 -5.55 -11.20 -15.81
C LEU A 57 -4.12 -11.54 -16.19
N LEU A 58 -3.77 -12.83 -16.22
CA LEU A 58 -2.44 -13.30 -16.64
C LEU A 58 -2.05 -12.75 -18.00
N LYS A 59 -2.96 -12.76 -18.98
CA LYS A 59 -2.72 -12.21 -20.33
C LYS A 59 -2.35 -10.71 -20.30
N GLN A 60 -2.67 -10.02 -19.25
CA GLN A 60 -2.34 -8.62 -19.04
C GLN A 60 -1.02 -8.43 -18.31
N MET A 61 -0.62 -9.41 -17.55
CA MET A 61 0.55 -9.39 -16.69
C MET A 61 1.83 -9.90 -17.38
N VAL A 62 1.66 -10.55 -18.54
CA VAL A 62 2.75 -11.16 -19.32
C VAL A 62 2.83 -10.53 -20.71
N GLY A 63 4.03 -10.18 -21.13
CA GLY A 63 4.33 -9.68 -22.48
C GLY A 63 4.35 -10.79 -23.53
N ALA A 64 4.49 -10.41 -24.79
CA ALA A 64 4.55 -11.36 -25.91
C ALA A 64 5.77 -12.29 -25.86
N ASP A 65 6.81 -11.93 -25.12
CA ASP A 65 8.02 -12.70 -24.89
C ASP A 65 7.91 -13.69 -23.72
N GLY A 66 6.73 -13.79 -23.09
CA GLY A 66 6.49 -14.65 -21.94
C GLY A 66 7.02 -14.11 -20.61
N LYS A 67 7.61 -12.91 -20.59
CA LYS A 67 8.10 -12.26 -19.38
C LYS A 67 7.05 -11.31 -18.78
N PRO A 68 7.22 -10.92 -17.51
CA PRO A 68 6.35 -9.91 -16.91
C PRO A 68 6.26 -8.65 -17.78
N ALA A 69 5.05 -8.14 -17.95
CA ALA A 69 4.79 -6.94 -18.73
C ALA A 69 5.59 -5.74 -18.20
N VAL A 70 6.11 -4.92 -19.10
CA VAL A 70 6.71 -3.62 -18.80
C VAL A 70 5.75 -2.53 -19.28
N CYS A 71 5.40 -1.61 -18.39
CA CYS A 71 4.57 -0.46 -18.73
C CYS A 71 5.48 0.69 -19.19
N ASP A 72 5.52 0.96 -20.51
CA ASP A 72 6.51 1.86 -21.11
C ASP A 72 6.42 3.31 -20.64
N HIS A 73 5.24 3.75 -20.23
CA HIS A 73 4.99 5.12 -19.75
C HIS A 73 4.63 5.21 -18.24
N ALA A 74 4.81 4.12 -17.50
CA ALA A 74 4.66 4.09 -16.06
C ALA A 74 6.02 3.95 -15.37
N TYR A 75 6.28 4.81 -14.39
CA TYR A 75 7.51 4.84 -13.63
C TYR A 75 7.23 4.60 -12.15
N VAL A 76 8.20 4.06 -11.43
CA VAL A 76 8.09 3.73 -10.00
C VAL A 76 9.27 4.30 -9.25
N SER A 77 8.98 4.91 -8.10
CA SER A 77 9.92 5.13 -7.01
C SER A 77 9.40 4.37 -5.79
N TYR A 78 10.14 3.40 -5.31
CA TYR A 78 9.75 2.56 -4.17
C TYR A 78 10.73 2.70 -3.01
N LEU A 79 10.24 3.23 -1.88
CA LEU A 79 10.96 3.29 -0.60
C LEU A 79 10.52 2.15 0.31
N THR A 80 11.48 1.36 0.79
CA THR A 80 11.26 0.22 1.69
C THR A 80 12.52 -0.10 2.50
N GLY A 81 12.47 -1.17 3.30
CA GLY A 81 13.61 -1.73 4.02
C GLY A 81 13.90 -1.08 5.37
N ASP A 82 14.85 -1.69 6.09
CA ASP A 82 15.40 -1.19 7.34
C ASP A 82 16.91 -1.51 7.38
N PRO A 83 17.80 -0.49 7.30
CA PRO A 83 17.46 0.92 7.04
C PRO A 83 16.90 1.15 5.63
N ASN A 84 16.11 2.21 5.50
CA ASN A 84 15.41 2.54 4.24
C ASN A 84 16.35 2.64 3.03
N TYR A 85 15.87 2.16 1.89
CA TYR A 85 16.50 2.36 0.57
C TYR A 85 15.43 2.52 -0.51
N GLU A 86 15.82 3.08 -1.64
CA GLU A 86 14.94 3.38 -2.77
C GLU A 86 15.33 2.53 -3.98
N VAL A 87 14.31 2.05 -4.70
CA VAL A 87 14.45 1.43 -6.02
C VAL A 87 13.57 2.18 -7.01
N THR A 88 14.11 2.51 -8.19
CA THR A 88 13.41 3.28 -9.22
C THR A 88 13.51 2.61 -10.58
N GLY A 89 12.57 2.89 -11.46
CA GLY A 89 12.59 2.43 -12.84
C GLY A 89 11.23 2.44 -13.51
N LYS A 90 11.14 1.82 -14.69
CA LYS A 90 9.85 1.55 -15.35
C LYS A 90 9.05 0.52 -14.57
N MET A 91 7.72 0.64 -14.60
CA MET A 91 6.82 -0.29 -13.93
C MET A 91 6.85 -1.65 -14.61
N THR A 92 7.24 -2.65 -13.84
CA THR A 92 7.23 -4.08 -14.18
C THR A 92 7.10 -4.91 -12.91
N ALA A 93 7.08 -6.23 -12.99
CA ALA A 93 7.19 -7.09 -11.82
C ALA A 93 8.57 -6.93 -11.14
N GLY A 94 8.63 -7.25 -9.84
CA GLY A 94 9.85 -7.17 -9.04
C GLY A 94 9.88 -6.04 -8.02
N TYR A 95 8.88 -5.14 -8.02
CA TYR A 95 8.70 -4.11 -6.99
C TYR A 95 7.85 -4.59 -5.80
N GLY A 96 7.66 -5.89 -5.65
CA GLY A 96 7.07 -6.47 -4.44
C GLY A 96 7.99 -6.37 -3.24
N SER A 97 7.83 -7.24 -2.24
CA SER A 97 8.71 -7.29 -1.08
C SER A 97 10.15 -7.58 -1.50
N LEU A 98 11.07 -6.71 -1.10
CA LEU A 98 12.49 -6.77 -1.42
C LEU A 98 13.32 -7.36 -0.25
N TRP A 99 12.65 -8.00 0.71
CA TRP A 99 13.36 -8.66 1.80
C TRP A 99 14.30 -9.77 1.27
N GLY A 100 15.57 -9.68 1.65
CA GLY A 100 16.61 -10.62 1.17
C GLY A 100 17.16 -10.30 -0.24
N ILE A 101 16.71 -9.23 -0.88
CA ILE A 101 17.20 -8.78 -2.19
C ILE A 101 18.32 -7.74 -2.00
N GLU A 102 19.32 -7.78 -2.85
CA GLU A 102 20.39 -6.77 -2.89
C GLU A 102 19.81 -5.37 -3.11
N ARG A 103 20.25 -4.39 -2.32
CA ARG A 103 19.76 -3.01 -2.41
C ARG A 103 19.94 -2.45 -3.81
N GLY A 104 18.88 -1.80 -4.31
CA GLY A 104 18.83 -1.21 -5.65
C GLY A 104 18.48 -2.22 -6.76
N LYS A 105 18.26 -3.49 -6.43
CA LYS A 105 17.81 -4.51 -7.39
C LYS A 105 16.31 -4.76 -7.26
N LEU A 106 15.68 -5.15 -8.37
CA LEU A 106 14.33 -5.72 -8.37
C LEU A 106 14.36 -7.16 -7.87
N GLY A 107 13.29 -7.57 -7.22
CA GLY A 107 13.12 -8.93 -6.71
C GLY A 107 12.32 -9.83 -7.67
N ASP A 108 11.81 -10.91 -7.11
CA ASP A 108 10.95 -11.90 -7.78
C ASP A 108 9.50 -11.86 -7.29
N LYS A 109 9.10 -10.74 -6.67
CA LYS A 109 7.76 -10.58 -6.10
C LYS A 109 7.02 -9.40 -6.71
N ILE A 110 5.70 -9.47 -6.64
CA ILE A 110 4.78 -8.41 -7.03
C ILE A 110 3.92 -8.01 -5.84
N GLY A 111 3.50 -6.76 -5.84
CA GLY A 111 2.46 -6.22 -4.98
C GLY A 111 1.36 -5.56 -5.81
N PRO A 112 0.48 -4.80 -5.15
CA PRO A 112 -0.59 -4.06 -5.83
C PRO A 112 -0.10 -3.09 -6.90
N GLU A 113 1.14 -2.59 -6.79
CA GLU A 113 1.73 -1.65 -7.77
C GLU A 113 1.77 -2.21 -9.18
N PHE A 114 2.00 -3.52 -9.35
CA PHE A 114 2.15 -4.12 -10.65
C PHE A 114 0.86 -4.09 -11.45
N THR A 115 -0.23 -4.59 -10.87
CA THR A 115 -1.55 -4.58 -11.52
C THR A 115 -2.15 -3.18 -11.56
N PHE A 116 -1.86 -2.31 -10.58
CA PHE A 116 -2.20 -0.89 -10.63
C PHE A 116 -1.53 -0.21 -11.83
N GLY A 117 -0.23 -0.41 -12.01
CA GLY A 117 0.53 0.13 -13.14
C GLY A 117 -0.03 -0.31 -14.49
N ILE A 118 -0.31 -1.61 -14.65
CA ILE A 118 -0.93 -2.16 -15.88
C ILE A 118 -2.32 -1.53 -16.14
N THR A 119 -3.16 -1.44 -15.11
CA THR A 119 -4.50 -0.89 -15.23
C THR A 119 -4.48 0.59 -15.59
N MET A 120 -3.64 1.36 -14.90
CA MET A 120 -3.50 2.79 -15.16
C MET A 120 -2.85 3.08 -16.52
N SER A 121 -1.90 2.24 -16.97
CA SER A 121 -1.31 2.36 -18.32
C SER A 121 -2.33 2.18 -19.44
N ARG A 122 -3.44 1.50 -19.19
CA ARG A 122 -4.55 1.38 -20.16
C ARG A 122 -5.53 2.53 -20.07
N ALA A 123 -5.69 3.08 -18.87
CA ALA A 123 -6.62 4.19 -18.63
C ALA A 123 -6.02 5.55 -19.00
N LEU A 124 -4.69 5.67 -18.94
CA LEU A 124 -3.95 6.89 -19.22
C LEU A 124 -3.06 6.69 -20.46
N ALA A 125 -3.18 7.61 -21.41
CA ALA A 125 -2.30 7.62 -22.58
C ALA A 125 -0.95 8.32 -22.29
N GLU A 126 -0.92 9.16 -21.27
CA GLU A 126 0.25 9.96 -20.90
C GLU A 126 1.11 9.25 -19.86
N PRO A 127 2.41 9.57 -19.75
CA PRO A 127 3.27 9.09 -18.69
C PRO A 127 2.72 9.41 -17.29
N PHE A 128 3.01 8.52 -16.32
CA PHE A 128 2.67 8.73 -14.91
C PHE A 128 3.71 8.12 -13.97
N LEU A 129 3.72 8.58 -12.74
CA LEU A 129 4.63 8.15 -11.69
C LEU A 129 3.87 7.48 -10.55
N ILE A 130 4.35 6.33 -10.11
CA ILE A 130 3.94 5.67 -8.88
C ILE A 130 5.02 5.91 -7.82
N ILE A 131 4.64 6.50 -6.69
CA ILE A 131 5.49 6.57 -5.50
C ILE A 131 4.97 5.53 -4.52
N LYS A 132 5.72 4.45 -4.35
CA LYS A 132 5.38 3.38 -3.42
C LYS A 132 6.17 3.51 -2.13
N THR A 133 5.48 3.42 -0.98
CA THR A 133 6.08 3.42 0.35
C THR A 133 5.43 2.34 1.18
N ALA A 134 6.14 1.25 1.44
CA ALA A 134 5.57 0.12 2.15
C ALA A 134 6.61 -0.63 2.97
N TRP A 135 6.22 -1.04 4.18
CA TRP A 135 7.07 -1.78 5.10
C TRP A 135 6.25 -2.85 5.83
N GLY A 136 6.73 -4.07 5.87
CA GLY A 136 6.13 -5.17 6.60
C GLY A 136 6.08 -4.91 8.10
N GLY A 137 5.05 -5.43 8.76
CA GLY A 137 4.94 -5.36 10.21
C GLY A 137 4.59 -3.99 10.80
N LYS A 138 4.09 -3.03 10.01
CA LYS A 138 3.83 -1.65 10.45
C LYS A 138 2.35 -1.39 10.69
N SER A 139 2.05 -0.73 11.82
CA SER A 139 0.71 -0.38 12.28
C SER A 139 0.34 1.08 11.98
N LEU A 140 -0.95 1.37 11.89
CA LEU A 140 -1.44 2.75 11.86
C LEU A 140 -1.40 3.36 13.27
N MET A 141 -1.66 2.55 14.31
CA MET A 141 -1.67 3.01 15.70
C MET A 141 -0.34 3.63 16.14
N GLU A 142 0.78 3.06 15.70
CA GLU A 142 2.11 3.49 16.14
C GLU A 142 2.97 3.98 14.98
N ASP A 143 3.27 3.12 14.03
CA ASP A 143 4.28 3.36 12.99
C ASP A 143 3.88 4.48 12.03
N PHE A 144 2.66 4.43 11.50
CA PHE A 144 2.08 5.43 10.61
C PHE A 144 1.18 6.44 11.33
N ARG A 145 1.27 6.52 12.66
CA ARG A 145 0.41 7.44 13.43
C ARG A 145 0.51 8.86 12.89
N PRO A 146 -0.64 9.47 12.52
CA PRO A 146 -0.64 10.83 11.96
C PRO A 146 -0.31 11.86 13.04
N PRO A 147 0.41 12.94 12.72
CA PRO A 147 0.83 13.96 13.68
C PRO A 147 -0.32 14.58 14.47
N SER A 148 -1.48 14.80 13.83
CA SER A 148 -2.65 15.40 14.49
C SER A 148 -3.31 14.47 15.54
N ALA A 149 -2.96 13.18 15.56
CA ALA A 149 -3.40 12.27 16.62
C ALA A 149 -2.64 12.49 17.94
N GLY A 150 -1.57 13.27 17.91
CA GLY A 150 -0.71 13.51 19.07
C GLY A 150 0.04 12.26 19.55
N PRO A 151 0.66 12.30 20.71
CA PRO A 151 1.36 11.18 21.30
C PRO A 151 0.42 9.96 21.46
N ARG A 152 0.98 8.74 21.35
CA ARG A 152 0.22 7.53 21.62
C ARG A 152 -0.01 7.40 23.13
N VAL A 153 -1.27 7.26 23.53
CA VAL A 153 -1.67 6.87 24.87
C VAL A 153 -1.84 5.35 24.90
N PHE A 154 -1.20 4.71 25.85
CA PHE A 154 -1.26 3.26 26.04
C PHE A 154 -2.37 2.91 27.03
N ASN A 155 -3.22 1.95 26.67
CA ASN A 155 -4.32 1.52 27.53
C ASN A 155 -3.83 0.72 28.76
N ASP A 156 -4.70 0.60 29.76
CA ASP A 156 -4.38 -0.08 31.02
C ASP A 156 -3.93 -1.54 30.82
N PHE A 157 -4.47 -2.21 29.78
CA PHE A 157 -4.09 -3.56 29.43
C PHE A 157 -2.61 -3.64 28.99
N THR A 158 -2.19 -2.75 28.10
CA THR A 158 -0.78 -2.65 27.68
C THR A 158 0.13 -2.31 28.86
N VAL A 159 -0.28 -1.35 29.67
CA VAL A 159 0.47 -0.91 30.87
C VAL A 159 0.63 -2.07 31.86
N ALA A 160 -0.44 -2.85 32.11
CA ALA A 160 -0.38 -4.03 32.98
C ALA A 160 0.61 -5.07 32.44
N ARG A 161 0.57 -5.35 31.14
CA ARG A 161 1.51 -6.30 30.50
C ARG A 161 2.97 -5.86 30.57
N TRP A 162 3.25 -4.57 30.48
CA TRP A 162 4.60 -4.06 30.69
C TRP A 162 5.08 -4.29 32.12
N LYS A 163 4.24 -3.98 33.12
CA LYS A 163 4.55 -4.25 34.53
C LYS A 163 4.84 -5.71 34.79
N GLU A 164 4.00 -6.63 34.28
CA GLU A 164 4.20 -8.08 34.41
C GLU A 164 5.54 -8.55 33.85
N ARG A 165 6.07 -7.84 32.84
CA ARG A 165 7.38 -8.10 32.21
C ARG A 165 8.55 -7.34 32.84
N GLY A 166 8.31 -6.63 33.94
CA GLY A 166 9.34 -5.81 34.62
C GLY A 166 9.74 -4.56 33.84
N VAL A 167 8.92 -4.11 32.86
CA VAL A 167 9.15 -2.89 32.10
C VAL A 167 8.46 -1.73 32.79
N ASP A 168 9.20 -0.60 32.98
CA ASP A 168 8.64 0.65 33.50
C ASP A 168 7.71 1.28 32.47
N PRO A 169 6.39 1.37 32.72
CA PRO A 169 5.44 1.83 31.69
C PRO A 169 5.65 3.30 31.29
N VAL A 170 6.09 4.15 32.21
CA VAL A 170 6.30 5.59 31.90
C VAL A 170 7.47 5.74 30.94
N LYS A 171 8.59 5.13 31.29
CA LYS A 171 9.81 5.18 30.44
C LYS A 171 9.57 4.53 29.08
N GLU A 172 8.84 3.41 29.03
CA GLU A 172 8.56 2.74 27.77
C GLU A 172 7.60 3.56 26.90
N ALA A 173 6.57 4.19 27.47
CA ALA A 173 5.67 5.07 26.75
C ALA A 173 6.41 6.29 26.18
N GLU A 174 7.30 6.91 26.96
CA GLU A 174 8.15 8.03 26.51
C GLU A 174 9.10 7.60 25.40
N ARG A 175 9.78 6.47 25.55
CA ARG A 175 10.69 5.90 24.54
C ARG A 175 9.95 5.65 23.23
N ARG A 176 8.80 4.94 23.28
CA ARG A 176 8.02 4.63 22.07
C ARG A 176 7.52 5.89 21.38
N ASN A 177 7.00 6.85 22.12
CA ASN A 177 6.55 8.13 21.56
C ASN A 177 7.68 8.93 20.91
N ARG A 178 8.89 8.86 21.45
CA ARG A 178 10.05 9.54 20.88
C ARG A 178 10.64 8.83 19.67
N GLU A 179 10.71 7.50 19.70
CA GLU A 179 11.53 6.72 18.76
C GLU A 179 10.70 5.98 17.71
N LEU A 180 9.45 5.58 18.00
CA LEU A 180 8.67 4.70 17.14
C LEU A 180 7.42 5.37 16.56
N VAL A 181 6.74 6.19 17.36
CA VAL A 181 5.45 6.78 16.96
C VAL A 181 5.61 7.72 15.77
N GLY A 182 4.88 7.42 14.69
CA GLY A 182 4.82 8.21 13.46
C GLY A 182 6.10 8.20 12.63
N VAL A 183 7.06 7.32 12.90
CA VAL A 183 8.33 7.27 12.15
C VAL A 183 8.08 6.96 10.68
N TYR A 184 7.24 5.97 10.38
CA TYR A 184 6.96 5.56 9.01
C TYR A 184 6.02 6.53 8.29
N TYR A 185 5.17 7.26 9.02
CA TYR A 185 4.45 8.41 8.47
C TYR A 185 5.43 9.46 7.94
N ARG A 186 6.43 9.82 8.75
CA ARG A 186 7.46 10.80 8.34
C ARG A 186 8.28 10.30 7.16
N TYR A 187 8.76 9.06 7.18
CA TYR A 187 9.50 8.47 6.04
C TYR A 187 8.69 8.51 4.75
N MET A 188 7.41 8.19 4.82
CA MET A 188 6.49 8.25 3.67
C MET A 188 6.37 9.68 3.12
N ILE A 189 6.05 10.65 3.97
CA ILE A 189 5.87 12.05 3.56
C ILE A 189 7.17 12.64 3.01
N ASP A 190 8.30 12.42 3.69
CA ASP A 190 9.61 12.93 3.27
C ASP A 190 10.02 12.33 1.92
N HIS A 191 9.78 11.03 1.71
CA HIS A 191 10.06 10.39 0.45
C HIS A 191 9.21 10.96 -0.69
N ILE A 192 7.90 11.10 -0.49
CA ILE A 192 7.01 11.70 -1.50
C ILE A 192 7.51 13.09 -1.87
N LYS A 193 7.80 13.94 -0.88
CA LYS A 193 8.33 15.30 -1.11
C LYS A 193 9.67 15.29 -1.85
N LYS A 194 10.58 14.38 -1.48
CA LYS A 194 11.86 14.19 -2.18
C LYS A 194 11.67 13.85 -3.66
N VAL A 195 10.76 12.91 -3.96
CA VAL A 195 10.52 12.46 -5.34
C VAL A 195 9.88 13.57 -6.18
N VAL A 196 8.86 14.27 -5.66
CA VAL A 196 8.18 15.33 -6.43
C VAL A 196 9.05 16.59 -6.58
N ALA A 197 10.05 16.79 -5.73
CA ALA A 197 11.03 17.87 -5.88
C ALA A 197 12.04 17.61 -7.01
N ASP A 198 12.27 16.34 -7.39
CA ASP A 198 13.18 15.95 -8.47
C ASP A 198 12.61 14.74 -9.25
N ILE A 199 11.49 14.98 -9.92
CA ILE A 199 10.78 13.96 -10.72
C ILE A 199 11.66 13.42 -11.83
N LYS A 200 12.48 14.26 -12.46
CA LYS A 200 13.33 13.88 -13.59
C LYS A 200 14.31 12.76 -13.27
N ARG A 201 14.68 12.60 -12.02
CA ARG A 201 15.50 11.51 -11.53
C ARG A 201 14.83 10.13 -11.72
N VAL A 202 13.50 10.09 -11.70
CA VAL A 202 12.70 8.85 -11.84
C VAL A 202 12.05 8.76 -13.20
N VAL A 203 11.60 9.90 -13.75
CA VAL A 203 10.95 10.02 -15.06
C VAL A 203 11.86 10.87 -15.95
N PRO A 204 12.77 10.26 -16.72
CA PRO A 204 13.81 11.00 -17.47
C PRO A 204 13.29 12.06 -18.42
N ASP A 205 12.15 11.79 -19.07
CA ASP A 205 11.51 12.65 -20.06
C ASP A 205 10.56 13.69 -19.43
N TYR A 206 10.52 13.82 -18.12
CA TYR A 206 9.68 14.80 -17.43
C TYR A 206 10.12 16.23 -17.77
N ASP A 207 9.15 17.04 -18.23
CA ASP A 207 9.34 18.48 -18.42
C ASP A 207 8.81 19.23 -17.17
N PRO A 208 9.69 19.93 -16.43
CA PRO A 208 9.26 20.72 -15.28
C PRO A 208 8.19 21.78 -15.59
N GLN A 209 8.09 22.25 -16.83
CA GLN A 209 7.09 23.25 -17.22
C GLN A 209 5.67 22.68 -17.24
N GLN A 210 5.50 21.37 -17.43
CA GLN A 210 4.17 20.73 -17.35
C GLN A 210 3.66 20.63 -15.89
N GLY A 211 4.54 20.67 -14.90
CA GLY A 211 4.19 20.44 -13.52
C GLY A 211 3.74 19.00 -13.22
N TYR A 212 3.24 18.76 -12.02
CA TYR A 212 2.67 17.48 -11.63
C TYR A 212 1.37 17.65 -10.83
N GLU A 213 0.59 16.58 -10.77
CA GLU A 213 -0.63 16.45 -9.96
C GLU A 213 -0.51 15.21 -9.08
N LEU A 214 -0.73 15.36 -7.76
CA LEU A 214 -0.95 14.21 -6.86
C LEU A 214 -2.35 13.67 -7.15
N ALA A 215 -2.43 12.72 -8.10
CA ALA A 215 -3.67 12.28 -8.71
C ALA A 215 -4.43 11.24 -7.88
N GLY A 216 -3.79 10.66 -6.85
CA GLY A 216 -4.45 9.74 -5.93
C GLY A 216 -3.52 9.10 -4.92
N PHE A 217 -4.10 8.63 -3.83
CA PHE A 217 -3.44 7.91 -2.77
C PHE A 217 -4.17 6.59 -2.51
N VAL A 218 -3.43 5.48 -2.50
CA VAL A 218 -3.97 4.14 -2.20
C VAL A 218 -3.34 3.64 -0.91
N TRP A 219 -4.18 3.26 0.05
CA TRP A 219 -3.78 2.74 1.34
C TRP A 219 -4.15 1.27 1.49
N LEU A 220 -3.17 0.40 1.73
CA LEU A 220 -3.39 -1.03 1.97
C LEU A 220 -2.58 -1.47 3.19
N GLN A 221 -3.17 -1.25 4.37
CA GLN A 221 -2.59 -1.54 5.67
C GLN A 221 -3.69 -2.00 6.63
N GLY A 222 -3.36 -2.78 7.66
CA GLY A 222 -4.32 -3.12 8.70
C GLY A 222 -4.02 -4.40 9.46
N TRP A 223 -3.28 -5.36 8.89
CA TRP A 223 -3.01 -6.64 9.54
C TRP A 223 -2.38 -6.49 10.92
N ASN A 224 -1.39 -5.61 11.08
CA ASN A 224 -0.71 -5.41 12.34
C ASN A 224 -1.61 -4.82 13.42
N ASP A 225 -2.50 -3.87 13.04
CA ASP A 225 -3.50 -3.34 13.95
C ASP A 225 -4.56 -4.41 14.29
N TYR A 226 -5.00 -5.21 13.32
CA TYR A 226 -5.96 -6.29 13.53
C TYR A 226 -5.43 -7.32 14.54
N CYS A 227 -4.16 -7.71 14.43
CA CYS A 227 -3.53 -8.71 15.29
C CYS A 227 -3.09 -8.17 16.66
N ASP A 228 -3.05 -6.85 16.87
CA ASP A 228 -2.58 -6.25 18.13
C ASP A 228 -3.67 -6.30 19.22
N SER A 229 -3.77 -7.45 19.89
CA SER A 229 -4.70 -7.64 21.00
C SER A 229 -4.38 -6.79 22.24
N TRP A 230 -3.19 -6.22 22.33
CA TRP A 230 -2.83 -5.34 23.44
C TRP A 230 -3.41 -3.93 23.25
N THR A 231 -3.35 -3.45 22.04
CA THR A 231 -3.92 -2.16 21.68
C THR A 231 -5.43 -2.23 21.49
N TYR A 232 -5.90 -3.33 20.92
CA TYR A 232 -7.29 -3.58 20.59
C TYR A 232 -7.79 -4.86 21.29
N PRO A 233 -8.00 -4.82 22.62
CA PRO A 233 -8.43 -5.98 23.37
C PRO A 233 -9.84 -6.44 23.01
N GLY A 234 -10.09 -7.76 23.14
CA GLY A 234 -11.36 -8.37 22.73
C GLY A 234 -12.57 -7.87 23.53
N GLU A 235 -12.35 -7.44 24.77
CA GLU A 235 -13.35 -6.90 25.69
C GLU A 235 -14.05 -5.65 25.16
N LEU A 236 -13.46 -4.94 24.19
CA LEU A 236 -14.08 -3.80 23.53
C LEU A 236 -15.23 -4.20 22.56
N GLY A 237 -15.38 -5.51 22.28
CA GLY A 237 -16.44 -6.02 21.42
C GLY A 237 -16.47 -5.33 20.05
N ASP A 238 -17.67 -4.87 19.64
CA ASP A 238 -17.86 -4.19 18.34
C ASP A 238 -17.09 -2.87 18.17
N LYS A 239 -16.71 -2.23 19.30
CA LYS A 239 -15.95 -0.97 19.28
C LYS A 239 -14.44 -1.18 19.22
N ARG A 240 -13.99 -2.43 19.18
CA ARG A 240 -12.59 -2.82 19.29
C ARG A 240 -11.65 -2.01 18.39
N TYR A 241 -12.09 -1.65 17.19
CA TYR A 241 -11.26 -0.94 16.20
C TYR A 241 -11.72 0.49 15.88
N ASP A 242 -12.62 1.08 16.68
CA ASP A 242 -13.10 2.45 16.43
C ASP A 242 -11.96 3.46 16.40
N GLU A 243 -10.94 3.27 17.25
CA GLU A 243 -9.73 4.11 17.23
C GLU A 243 -8.95 4.00 15.93
N TYR A 244 -8.89 2.83 15.28
CA TYR A 244 -8.31 2.68 13.96
C TYR A 244 -9.03 3.57 12.93
N GLY A 245 -10.35 3.54 12.92
CA GLY A 245 -11.16 4.39 12.03
C GLY A 245 -10.92 5.88 12.27
N ARG A 246 -10.84 6.30 13.54
CA ARG A 246 -10.51 7.68 13.92
C ARG A 246 -9.12 8.09 13.43
N LEU A 247 -8.12 7.25 13.64
CA LEU A 247 -6.75 7.49 13.19
C LEU A 247 -6.65 7.56 11.66
N MET A 248 -7.41 6.71 10.95
CA MET A 248 -7.45 6.70 9.50
C MET A 248 -8.01 8.03 8.94
N ALA A 249 -9.06 8.57 9.56
CA ALA A 249 -9.57 9.88 9.17
C ALA A 249 -8.55 11.01 9.41
N LEU A 250 -7.84 10.99 10.53
CA LEU A 250 -6.75 11.93 10.81
C LEU A 250 -5.59 11.77 9.82
N PHE A 251 -5.22 10.53 9.49
CA PHE A 251 -4.18 10.22 8.52
C PHE A 251 -4.47 10.83 7.14
N ILE A 252 -5.71 10.70 6.64
CA ILE A 252 -6.13 11.30 5.37
C ILE A 252 -5.99 12.82 5.41
N ARG A 253 -6.45 13.48 6.50
CA ARG A 253 -6.32 14.93 6.65
C ARG A 253 -4.87 15.39 6.69
N ASP A 254 -4.06 14.69 7.47
CA ASP A 254 -2.64 15.03 7.62
C ASP A 254 -1.85 14.83 6.34
N VAL A 255 -2.05 13.70 5.64
CA VAL A 255 -1.42 13.45 4.33
C VAL A 255 -1.78 14.54 3.32
N ARG A 256 -3.07 14.93 3.23
CA ARG A 256 -3.51 15.99 2.34
C ARG A 256 -2.94 17.35 2.69
N ARG A 257 -2.85 17.67 3.98
CA ARG A 257 -2.21 18.91 4.48
C ARG A 257 -0.71 18.91 4.18
N ASP A 258 0.00 17.85 4.55
CA ASP A 258 1.46 17.79 4.50
C ASP A 258 2.01 17.70 3.07
N LEU A 259 1.17 17.25 2.13
CA LEU A 259 1.46 17.22 0.70
C LEU A 259 0.84 18.40 -0.07
N ALA A 260 0.21 19.36 0.62
CA ALA A 260 -0.50 20.48 0.01
C ALA A 260 -1.53 20.07 -1.07
N ALA A 261 -2.19 18.91 -0.91
CA ALA A 261 -3.11 18.32 -1.86
C ALA A 261 -4.50 18.06 -1.23
N PRO A 262 -5.26 19.12 -0.85
CA PRO A 262 -6.48 19.01 -0.04
C PRO A 262 -7.61 18.20 -0.68
N LYS A 263 -7.60 18.07 -2.01
CA LYS A 263 -8.62 17.34 -2.78
C LYS A 263 -8.10 16.03 -3.36
N MET A 264 -6.87 15.60 -3.03
CA MET A 264 -6.31 14.35 -3.56
C MET A 264 -7.25 13.18 -3.29
N PRO A 265 -7.69 12.44 -4.32
CA PRO A 265 -8.46 11.23 -4.14
C PRO A 265 -7.76 10.21 -3.24
N PHE A 266 -8.50 9.54 -2.38
CA PHE A 266 -7.96 8.57 -1.45
C PHE A 266 -8.75 7.25 -1.51
N VAL A 267 -8.04 6.14 -1.68
CA VAL A 267 -8.64 4.80 -1.74
C VAL A 267 -8.10 3.97 -0.56
N ILE A 268 -9.01 3.46 0.24
CA ILE A 268 -8.71 2.55 1.35
C ILE A 268 -9.01 1.12 0.88
N GLY A 269 -7.99 0.28 0.79
CA GLY A 269 -8.18 -1.16 0.60
C GLY A 269 -8.61 -1.80 1.91
N VAL A 270 -9.87 -2.22 1.99
CA VAL A 270 -10.43 -2.89 3.17
C VAL A 270 -9.94 -4.34 3.20
N ALA A 271 -9.54 -4.81 4.39
CA ALA A 271 -8.92 -6.12 4.60
C ALA A 271 -9.74 -7.29 4.01
N GLY A 272 -9.09 -8.08 3.15
CA GLY A 272 -9.74 -9.20 2.44
C GLY A 272 -9.56 -10.57 3.08
N PHE A 273 -8.62 -10.72 4.02
CA PHE A 273 -8.40 -12.00 4.71
C PHE A 273 -9.67 -12.48 5.43
N GLU A 274 -9.86 -13.79 5.52
CA GLU A 274 -11.09 -14.49 5.92
C GLU A 274 -12.25 -14.40 4.91
N GLY A 275 -12.06 -13.76 3.75
CA GLY A 275 -13.07 -13.72 2.69
C GLY A 275 -14.39 -13.08 3.09
N VAL A 276 -15.45 -13.42 2.37
CA VAL A 276 -16.80 -12.85 2.60
C VAL A 276 -17.84 -13.88 3.03
N LYS A 277 -17.55 -15.18 2.93
CA LYS A 277 -18.55 -16.23 3.19
C LYS A 277 -18.89 -16.37 4.67
N THR A 278 -17.88 -16.45 5.53
CA THR A 278 -18.04 -16.68 6.97
C THR A 278 -17.02 -15.88 7.80
N PRO A 279 -16.97 -14.55 7.64
CA PRO A 279 -16.01 -13.74 8.40
C PRO A 279 -16.36 -13.76 9.89
N GLY A 280 -15.32 -13.84 10.73
CA GLY A 280 -15.49 -13.73 12.18
C GLY A 280 -15.91 -12.32 12.63
N PRO A 281 -16.47 -12.15 13.84
CA PRO A 281 -16.94 -10.85 14.31
C PRO A 281 -15.82 -9.79 14.39
N ALA A 282 -14.60 -10.19 14.73
CA ALA A 282 -13.46 -9.28 14.82
C ALA A 282 -13.08 -8.69 13.46
N ILE A 283 -13.04 -9.50 12.39
CA ILE A 283 -12.73 -8.98 11.05
C ILE A 283 -13.85 -8.09 10.51
N VAL A 284 -15.11 -8.42 10.82
CA VAL A 284 -16.26 -7.55 10.45
C VAL A 284 -16.14 -6.18 11.12
N ALA A 285 -15.84 -6.14 12.42
CA ALA A 285 -15.63 -4.88 13.14
C ALA A 285 -14.43 -4.10 12.58
N PHE A 286 -13.34 -4.81 12.23
CA PHE A 286 -12.15 -4.18 11.65
C PHE A 286 -12.40 -3.58 10.27
N ARG A 287 -13.07 -4.31 9.36
CA ARG A 287 -13.46 -3.80 8.04
C ARG A 287 -14.35 -2.57 8.13
N ARG A 288 -15.33 -2.59 9.07
CA ARG A 288 -16.16 -1.43 9.34
C ARG A 288 -15.33 -0.22 9.75
N ALA A 289 -14.36 -0.41 10.65
CA ALA A 289 -13.46 0.66 11.10
C ALA A 289 -12.59 1.19 9.94
N GLN A 290 -12.05 0.31 9.10
CA GLN A 290 -11.29 0.71 7.91
C GLN A 290 -12.12 1.53 6.91
N ALA A 291 -13.37 1.13 6.68
CA ALA A 291 -14.26 1.80 5.74
C ALA A 291 -14.88 3.09 6.29
N SER A 292 -14.90 3.27 7.62
CA SER A 292 -15.63 4.36 8.28
C SER A 292 -15.26 5.77 7.78
N PRO A 293 -14.00 6.11 7.44
CA PRO A 293 -13.69 7.44 6.91
C PRO A 293 -14.43 7.79 5.62
N ALA A 294 -14.65 6.82 4.73
CA ALA A 294 -15.34 7.06 3.46
C ALA A 294 -16.80 7.53 3.64
N ALA A 295 -17.40 7.29 4.83
CA ALA A 295 -18.73 7.73 5.17
C ALA A 295 -18.79 9.15 5.79
N LEU A 296 -17.63 9.77 6.07
CA LEU A 296 -17.60 11.12 6.65
C LEU A 296 -17.99 12.17 5.60
N PRO A 297 -18.86 13.13 5.93
CA PRO A 297 -19.34 14.14 4.98
C PRO A 297 -18.23 14.93 4.29
N GLU A 298 -17.15 15.23 4.98
CA GLU A 298 -15.99 15.95 4.45
C GLU A 298 -15.19 15.16 3.39
N PHE A 299 -15.34 13.83 3.36
CA PHE A 299 -14.69 12.93 2.44
C PHE A 299 -15.60 12.45 1.30
N ALA A 300 -16.85 12.92 1.28
CA ALA A 300 -17.79 12.54 0.24
C ALA A 300 -17.26 12.86 -1.16
N GLY A 301 -17.28 11.86 -2.05
CA GLY A 301 -16.84 11.98 -3.44
C GLY A 301 -15.34 11.97 -3.68
N ASN A 302 -14.50 11.92 -2.62
CA ASN A 302 -13.03 11.91 -2.79
C ASN A 302 -12.27 10.93 -1.87
N VAL A 303 -12.99 10.15 -1.05
CA VAL A 303 -12.47 8.98 -0.33
C VAL A 303 -13.36 7.79 -0.64
N ALA A 304 -12.76 6.68 -1.03
CA ALA A 304 -13.45 5.42 -1.29
C ALA A 304 -12.86 4.30 -0.45
N ALA A 305 -13.71 3.44 0.11
CA ALA A 305 -13.33 2.18 0.70
C ALA A 305 -13.64 1.06 -0.31
N VAL A 306 -12.64 0.25 -0.63
CA VAL A 306 -12.75 -0.85 -1.60
C VAL A 306 -12.59 -2.17 -0.87
N GLU A 307 -13.65 -2.98 -0.88
CA GLU A 307 -13.65 -4.31 -0.29
C GLU A 307 -12.76 -5.26 -1.09
N THR A 308 -11.74 -5.83 -0.45
CA THR A 308 -10.87 -6.83 -1.07
C THR A 308 -11.24 -8.27 -0.69
N GLY A 309 -12.16 -8.46 0.23
CA GLY A 309 -12.68 -9.77 0.65
C GLY A 309 -13.27 -10.63 -0.48
N PRO A 310 -13.97 -10.08 -1.49
CA PRO A 310 -14.46 -10.85 -2.62
C PRO A 310 -13.37 -11.55 -3.47
N PHE A 311 -12.12 -11.06 -3.38
CA PHE A 311 -10.98 -11.63 -4.09
C PHE A 311 -10.17 -12.64 -3.26
N TRP A 312 -10.65 -12.97 -2.06
CA TRP A 312 -10.03 -13.97 -1.20
C TRP A 312 -10.31 -15.38 -1.75
N ALA A 313 -9.25 -16.16 -1.96
CA ALA A 313 -9.35 -17.53 -2.45
C ALA A 313 -9.65 -18.51 -1.30
N ASP A 314 -10.93 -18.70 -0.96
CA ASP A 314 -11.36 -19.55 0.16
C ASP A 314 -10.82 -20.99 0.08
N GLU A 315 -10.75 -21.56 -1.13
CA GLU A 315 -10.25 -22.92 -1.35
C GLU A 315 -8.76 -23.03 -1.05
N LEU A 316 -7.96 -22.10 -1.56
CA LEU A 316 -6.52 -22.03 -1.26
C LEU A 316 -6.27 -21.80 0.23
N ALA A 317 -7.03 -20.92 0.85
CA ALA A 317 -6.96 -20.67 2.28
C ALA A 317 -7.33 -21.92 3.11
N ALA A 318 -8.26 -22.74 2.64
CA ALA A 318 -8.60 -24.01 3.29
C ALA A 318 -7.45 -25.03 3.20
N ILE A 319 -6.77 -25.09 2.05
CA ILE A 319 -5.58 -25.92 1.86
C ILE A 319 -4.43 -25.44 2.77
N ASP A 320 -4.17 -24.15 2.81
CA ASP A 320 -3.11 -23.56 3.63
C ASP A 320 -3.34 -23.84 5.12
N ARG A 321 -4.58 -23.73 5.61
CA ARG A 321 -4.93 -24.13 6.99
C ARG A 321 -4.68 -25.61 7.29
N LYS A 322 -4.84 -26.51 6.32
CA LYS A 322 -4.49 -27.93 6.48
C LYS A 322 -2.97 -28.10 6.55
N HIS A 323 -2.22 -27.45 5.68
CA HIS A 323 -0.76 -27.48 5.68
C HIS A 323 -0.20 -26.92 7.00
N GLU A 324 -0.76 -25.84 7.50
CA GLU A 324 -0.33 -25.23 8.76
C GLU A 324 -0.52 -26.18 9.94
N ARG A 325 -1.65 -26.88 10.02
CA ARG A 325 -1.87 -27.91 11.04
C ARG A 325 -0.83 -29.02 10.97
N VAL A 326 -0.55 -29.54 9.78
CA VAL A 326 0.47 -30.57 9.58
C VAL A 326 1.84 -30.07 10.00
N ARG A 327 2.21 -28.83 9.67
CA ARG A 327 3.47 -28.21 10.11
C ARG A 327 3.57 -28.08 11.62
N GLN A 328 2.50 -27.68 12.27
CA GLN A 328 2.44 -27.55 13.73
C GLN A 328 2.53 -28.91 14.43
N GLU A 329 1.83 -29.93 13.94
CA GLU A 329 1.91 -31.31 14.44
C GLU A 329 3.33 -31.87 14.27
N ARG A 330 3.92 -31.70 13.11
CA ARG A 330 5.31 -32.11 12.82
C ARG A 330 6.29 -31.41 13.75
N TRP A 331 6.19 -30.09 13.92
CA TRP A 331 7.05 -29.34 14.82
C TRP A 331 6.87 -29.78 16.29
N GLY A 332 5.65 -30.07 16.72
CA GLY A 332 5.36 -30.61 18.04
C GLY A 332 5.99 -31.99 18.27
N LEU A 333 6.01 -32.86 17.25
CA LEU A 333 6.69 -34.16 17.31
C LEU A 333 8.22 -34.00 17.35
N GLU A 334 8.78 -33.13 16.50
CA GLU A 334 10.23 -32.85 16.45
C GLU A 334 10.73 -32.24 17.77
N THR A 335 9.96 -31.38 18.42
CA THR A 335 10.32 -30.78 19.73
C THR A 335 10.27 -31.85 20.84
N LYS A 336 9.23 -32.69 20.87
CA LYS A 336 9.15 -33.81 21.83
C LYS A 336 10.34 -34.78 21.66
N HIS A 337 10.73 -35.09 20.43
CA HIS A 337 11.90 -35.93 20.16
C HIS A 337 13.21 -35.30 20.66
N LYS A 338 13.38 -33.99 20.52
CA LYS A 338 14.56 -33.28 21.07
C LYS A 338 14.60 -33.27 22.60
N ASP A 339 13.44 -33.13 23.24
CA ASP A 339 13.34 -33.16 24.68
C ASP A 339 13.62 -34.57 25.24
N TYR A 340 13.20 -35.63 24.54
CA TYR A 340 13.55 -37.01 24.89
C TYR A 340 15.05 -37.29 24.72
N ALA A 341 15.66 -36.85 23.61
CA ALA A 341 17.09 -37.04 23.39
C ALA A 341 17.96 -36.27 24.39
N ASN A 342 17.49 -35.12 24.87
CA ASN A 342 18.17 -34.34 25.90
C ASN A 342 17.96 -34.95 27.32
N ALA A 343 16.85 -35.62 27.58
CA ALA A 343 16.58 -36.30 28.85
C ALA A 343 17.44 -37.56 28.99
N ASP A 344 17.63 -38.32 27.92
CA ASP A 344 18.53 -39.51 27.93
C ASP A 344 20.01 -39.13 28.08
N GLY A 345 20.44 -37.95 27.59
CA GLY A 345 21.79 -37.43 27.79
C GLY A 345 22.11 -36.92 29.18
N ALA A 346 21.11 -36.75 30.04
CA ALA A 346 21.28 -36.31 31.42
C ALA A 346 21.36 -37.49 32.41
N MET A 347 21.24 -38.74 31.94
CA MET A 347 21.34 -39.96 32.73
C MET A 347 22.64 -40.77 32.52
N THR A 348 23.61 -40.22 31.83
CA THR A 348 24.99 -40.72 31.76
C THR A 348 25.92 -39.64 32.29
#